data_282cf72b7e929da1e84862d45bf6b110
#
_entry.id   282cf72b7e929da1e84862d45bf6b110
#
_cell.length_a   1.000
_cell.length_b   1.000
_cell.length_c   1.000
_cell.angle_alpha   90.00
_cell.angle_beta   90.00
_cell.angle_gamma   90.00
#
_symmetry.space_group_name_H-M   'P 1'
#
loop_
_entity.id
_entity.type
_entity.pdbx_description
1 polymer ?
#
loop_
_entity_poly.entity_id
_entity_poly.type
_entity_poly.pdbx_seq_one_letter_code
_entity_poly.pdbx_strand_id
1 'polypeptide(L)'
;MLLENALAYARYDDHPVSPGHVLILTQRHVADYFDTTLAEKHAMLELIEAARLLLNWEYAPDGYNLGINCGAAAGQSMPHVHYHLIPRYQGDMENPRGGVRGVIPDRQKY
;
A
#
# COMPACT_ATOMS: atom_id res chain seq x y z
N MET A 1 -13.03 6.36 5.92
CA MET A 1 -13.03 5.28 4.90
C MET A 1 -13.14 5.90 3.53
N LEU A 2 -12.29 5.50 2.59
CA LEU A 2 -12.25 6.05 1.24
C LEU A 2 -13.08 5.23 0.26
N LEU A 3 -12.88 3.91 0.27
CA LEU A 3 -13.55 2.93 -0.58
C LEU A 3 -13.78 1.66 0.20
N GLU A 4 -14.77 0.87 -0.20
CA GLU A 4 -14.96 -0.45 0.40
C GLU A 4 -15.69 -1.40 -0.55
N ASN A 5 -15.52 -2.68 -0.30
CA ASN A 5 -16.34 -3.75 -0.85
C ASN A 5 -16.70 -4.72 0.29
N ALA A 6 -17.26 -5.89 -0.04
CA ALA A 6 -17.75 -6.81 0.98
C ALA A 6 -16.63 -7.31 1.93
N LEU A 7 -15.40 -7.44 1.46
CA LEU A 7 -14.31 -8.09 2.21
C LEU A 7 -13.12 -7.18 2.52
N ALA A 8 -13.08 -5.98 1.94
CA ALA A 8 -11.95 -5.08 2.12
C ALA A 8 -12.40 -3.62 2.17
N TYR A 9 -11.51 -2.76 2.63
CA TYR A 9 -11.73 -1.32 2.60
C TYR A 9 -10.41 -0.58 2.43
N ALA A 10 -10.49 0.67 1.97
CA ALA A 10 -9.35 1.54 1.79
C ALA A 10 -9.54 2.81 2.61
N ARG A 11 -8.45 3.32 3.16
CA ARG A 11 -8.43 4.62 3.86
C ARG A 11 -7.07 5.29 3.65
N TYR A 12 -7.03 6.60 3.82
CA TYR A 12 -5.76 7.30 3.82
C TYR A 12 -4.93 6.91 5.04
N ASP A 13 -3.62 6.83 4.86
CA ASP A 13 -2.70 6.61 5.98
C ASP A 13 -2.67 7.88 6.84
N ASP A 14 -2.73 7.72 8.17
CA ASP A 14 -2.65 8.82 9.12
C ASP A 14 -1.26 9.47 9.14
N HIS A 15 -0.25 8.75 8.70
CA HIS A 15 1.14 9.21 8.62
C HIS A 15 1.66 9.04 7.20
N PRO A 16 1.08 9.78 6.23
CA PRO A 16 1.40 9.55 4.82
C PRO A 16 2.87 9.88 4.51
N VAL A 17 3.51 9.00 3.73
CA VAL A 17 4.87 9.29 3.25
C VAL A 17 4.85 10.21 2.04
N SER A 18 3.70 10.33 1.38
CA SER A 18 3.49 11.25 0.27
C SER A 18 2.00 11.61 0.19
N PRO A 19 1.66 12.71 -0.51
CA PRO A 19 0.25 13.05 -0.69
C PRO A 19 -0.54 11.93 -1.36
N GLY A 20 -1.65 11.52 -0.73
CA GLY A 20 -2.51 10.47 -1.26
C GLY A 20 -2.15 9.04 -0.88
N HIS A 21 -1.22 8.85 0.06
CA HIS A 21 -0.85 7.53 0.56
C HIS A 21 -2.06 6.82 1.15
N VAL A 22 -2.42 5.66 0.59
CA VAL A 22 -3.61 4.88 0.93
C VAL A 22 -3.22 3.52 1.48
N LEU A 23 -3.98 3.07 2.47
CA LEU A 23 -3.92 1.69 2.99
C LEU A 23 -5.14 0.93 2.49
N ILE A 24 -4.94 -0.33 2.12
CA ILE A 24 -6.02 -1.25 1.76
C ILE A 24 -5.97 -2.41 2.75
N LEU A 25 -7.09 -2.64 3.47
CA LEU A 25 -7.19 -3.60 4.56
C LEU A 25 -8.33 -4.57 4.30
N THR A 26 -8.26 -5.74 4.95
CA THR A 26 -9.42 -6.65 5.00
C THR A 26 -10.44 -6.13 6.01
N GLN A 27 -11.74 -6.43 5.78
CA GLN A 27 -12.79 -6.16 6.77
C GLN A 27 -12.57 -7.05 8.00
N ARG A 28 -12.26 -8.32 7.78
CA ARG A 28 -11.94 -9.27 8.84
C ARG A 28 -10.61 -8.92 9.49
N HIS A 29 -10.53 -8.99 10.81
CA HIS A 29 -9.28 -8.74 11.53
C HIS A 29 -8.38 -9.97 11.41
N VAL A 30 -7.38 -9.90 10.55
CA VAL A 30 -6.38 -10.92 10.31
C VAL A 30 -5.02 -10.26 10.17
N ALA A 31 -4.01 -10.77 10.88
CA ALA A 31 -2.71 -10.10 10.94
C ALA A 31 -1.87 -10.33 9.69
N ASP A 32 -1.81 -11.58 9.22
CA ASP A 32 -0.87 -11.99 8.17
C ASP A 32 -1.57 -12.13 6.82
N TYR A 33 -0.93 -11.55 5.79
CA TYR A 33 -1.40 -11.67 4.41
C TYR A 33 -1.61 -13.14 4.00
N PHE A 34 -0.69 -14.02 4.43
CA PHE A 34 -0.74 -15.42 4.04
C PHE A 34 -1.87 -16.20 4.72
N ASP A 35 -2.51 -15.61 5.74
CA ASP A 35 -3.69 -16.16 6.39
C ASP A 35 -5.00 -15.63 5.83
N THR A 36 -4.93 -14.72 4.85
CA THR A 36 -6.15 -14.23 4.17
C THR A 36 -6.67 -15.29 3.20
N THR A 37 -7.98 -15.25 2.95
CA THR A 37 -8.60 -16.12 1.93
C THR A 37 -8.30 -15.58 0.53
N LEU A 38 -8.45 -16.42 -0.48
CA LEU A 38 -8.32 -15.99 -1.87
C LEU A 38 -9.33 -14.89 -2.20
N ALA A 39 -10.56 -15.01 -1.69
CA ALA A 39 -11.59 -13.99 -1.88
C ALA A 39 -11.18 -12.64 -1.27
N GLU A 40 -10.55 -12.67 -0.09
CA GLU A 40 -10.03 -11.46 0.54
C GLU A 40 -8.90 -10.83 -0.28
N LYS A 41 -8.00 -11.66 -0.82
CA LYS A 41 -6.94 -11.19 -1.69
C LYS A 41 -7.51 -10.48 -2.93
N HIS A 42 -8.50 -11.10 -3.58
CA HIS A 42 -9.17 -10.50 -4.73
C HIS A 42 -9.85 -9.19 -4.38
N ALA A 43 -10.51 -9.14 -3.21
CA ALA A 43 -11.18 -7.93 -2.76
C ALA A 43 -10.20 -6.77 -2.56
N MET A 44 -9.03 -7.05 -1.98
CA MET A 44 -7.99 -6.04 -1.81
C MET A 44 -7.43 -5.57 -3.14
N LEU A 45 -7.16 -6.48 -4.08
CA LEU A 45 -6.67 -6.13 -5.42
C LEU A 45 -7.67 -5.24 -6.16
N GLU A 46 -8.95 -5.52 -6.04
CA GLU A 46 -10.01 -4.71 -6.63
C GLU A 46 -9.98 -3.27 -6.11
N LEU A 47 -9.78 -3.10 -4.80
CA LEU A 47 -9.69 -1.77 -4.19
C LEU A 47 -8.39 -1.05 -4.53
N ILE A 48 -7.29 -1.76 -4.73
CA ILE A 48 -6.04 -1.17 -5.20
C ILE A 48 -6.27 -0.49 -6.55
N GLU A 49 -6.94 -1.20 -7.49
CA GLU A 49 -7.24 -0.64 -8.81
C GLU A 49 -8.17 0.56 -8.73
N ALA A 50 -9.22 0.47 -7.92
CA ALA A 50 -10.16 1.57 -7.73
C ALA A 50 -9.50 2.79 -7.07
N ALA A 51 -8.66 2.55 -6.07
CA ALA A 51 -7.92 3.62 -5.39
C ALA A 51 -6.95 4.31 -6.34
N ARG A 52 -6.25 3.55 -7.18
CA ARG A 52 -5.33 4.11 -8.17
C ARG A 52 -6.06 5.10 -9.10
N LEU A 53 -7.22 4.73 -9.59
CA LEU A 53 -8.01 5.61 -10.47
C LEU A 53 -8.39 6.91 -9.76
N LEU A 54 -8.82 6.80 -8.50
CA LEU A 54 -9.18 7.96 -7.69
C LEU A 54 -7.98 8.87 -7.44
N LEU A 55 -6.84 8.28 -7.07
CA LEU A 55 -5.61 9.03 -6.80
C LEU A 55 -5.05 9.69 -8.06
N ASN A 56 -5.14 9.03 -9.22
CA ASN A 56 -4.75 9.63 -10.49
C ASN A 56 -5.56 10.90 -10.76
N TRP A 57 -6.84 10.86 -10.45
CA TRP A 57 -7.73 12.02 -10.63
C TRP A 57 -7.40 13.15 -9.67
N GLU A 58 -7.25 12.84 -8.37
CA GLU A 58 -7.08 13.85 -7.33
C GLU A 58 -5.68 14.42 -7.23
N TYR A 59 -4.65 13.58 -7.42
CA TYR A 59 -3.26 13.93 -7.12
C TYR A 59 -2.35 13.93 -8.34
N ALA A 60 -2.75 13.28 -9.42
CA ALA A 60 -1.95 13.16 -10.64
C ALA A 60 -0.49 12.74 -10.37
N PRO A 61 -0.26 11.64 -9.62
CA PRO A 61 1.10 11.20 -9.34
C PRO A 61 1.82 10.71 -10.59
N ASP A 62 3.14 10.67 -10.53
CA ASP A 62 3.99 10.20 -11.63
C ASP A 62 4.23 8.70 -11.58
N GLY A 63 3.98 8.07 -10.45
CA GLY A 63 4.15 6.62 -10.27
C GLY A 63 3.60 6.18 -8.93
N TYR A 64 3.79 4.89 -8.63
CA TYR A 64 3.34 4.30 -7.36
C TYR A 64 4.33 3.29 -6.86
N ASN A 65 4.45 3.21 -5.53
CA ASN A 65 4.97 2.02 -4.88
C ASN A 65 3.80 1.28 -4.24
N LEU A 66 3.71 -0.01 -4.48
CA LEU A 66 2.70 -0.89 -3.90
C LEU A 66 3.41 -1.96 -3.11
N GLY A 67 3.05 -2.13 -1.85
CA GLY A 67 3.72 -3.10 -1.01
C GLY A 67 2.94 -3.48 0.23
N ILE A 68 3.40 -4.56 0.86
CA ILE A 68 2.80 -5.12 2.06
C ILE A 68 3.92 -5.65 2.95
N ASN A 69 3.80 -5.44 4.26
CA ASN A 69 4.75 -5.96 5.23
C ASN A 69 4.13 -7.19 5.90
N CYS A 70 4.81 -8.32 5.82
CA CYS A 70 4.36 -9.59 6.38
C CYS A 70 5.28 -10.00 7.52
N GLY A 71 4.83 -9.82 8.75
CA GLY A 71 5.56 -10.19 9.95
C GLY A 71 6.45 -9.08 10.51
N ALA A 72 6.83 -9.23 11.77
CA ALA A 72 7.60 -8.22 12.51
C ALA A 72 8.97 -7.95 11.87
N ALA A 73 9.65 -9.00 11.39
CA ALA A 73 10.96 -8.86 10.75
C ALA A 73 10.89 -8.05 9.46
N ALA A 74 9.72 -7.98 8.82
CA ALA A 74 9.49 -7.19 7.62
C ALA A 74 8.95 -5.79 7.92
N GLY A 75 8.84 -5.44 9.20
CA GLY A 75 8.39 -4.11 9.62
C GLY A 75 6.89 -3.97 9.84
N GLN A 76 6.14 -5.07 9.87
CA GLN A 76 4.71 -5.00 10.16
C GLN A 76 4.52 -4.58 11.61
N SER A 77 3.99 -3.37 11.82
CA SER A 77 3.77 -2.80 13.15
C SER A 77 2.32 -2.91 13.61
N MET A 78 1.38 -3.04 12.69
CA MET A 78 -0.05 -3.15 12.98
C MET A 78 -0.52 -4.59 12.70
N PRO A 79 -1.13 -5.28 13.69
CA PRO A 79 -1.54 -6.68 13.52
C PRO A 79 -2.86 -6.83 12.73
N HIS A 80 -2.96 -6.13 11.63
CA HIS A 80 -4.07 -6.18 10.69
C HIS A 80 -3.48 -6.00 9.30
N VAL A 81 -3.60 -7.01 8.46
CA VAL A 81 -3.02 -7.01 7.12
C VAL A 81 -3.41 -5.77 6.33
N HIS A 82 -2.45 -5.14 5.68
CA HIS A 82 -2.74 -3.99 4.83
C HIS A 82 -1.68 -3.81 3.75
N TYR A 83 -2.13 -3.42 2.56
CA TYR A 83 -1.27 -2.92 1.50
C TYR A 83 -1.04 -1.43 1.69
N HIS A 84 0.14 -0.98 1.32
CA HIS A 84 0.43 0.42 1.09
C HIS A 84 0.34 0.70 -0.40
N LEU A 85 -0.43 1.69 -0.79
CA LEU A 85 -0.42 2.25 -2.13
C LEU A 85 0.10 3.68 -2.00
N ILE A 86 1.33 3.89 -2.44
CA ILE A 86 2.07 5.12 -2.21
C ILE A 86 2.27 5.87 -3.52
N PRO A 87 1.55 6.99 -3.73
CA PRO A 87 1.80 7.82 -4.91
C PRO A 87 3.21 8.39 -4.87
N ARG A 88 3.87 8.38 -6.01
CA ARG A 88 5.22 8.93 -6.14
C ARG A 88 5.22 10.10 -7.11
N TYR A 89 6.03 11.08 -6.82
CA TYR A 89 6.08 12.33 -7.57
C TYR A 89 7.50 12.61 -8.01
N GLN A 90 7.66 13.12 -9.23
CA GLN A 90 8.98 13.49 -9.76
C GLN A 90 9.68 14.41 -8.76
N GLY A 91 10.87 14.04 -8.32
CA GLY A 91 11.66 14.85 -7.40
C GLY A 91 11.31 14.68 -5.91
N ASP A 92 10.41 13.77 -5.55
CA ASP A 92 10.05 13.54 -4.14
C ASP A 92 11.19 12.91 -3.34
N MET A 93 12.15 12.30 -4.00
CA MET A 93 13.42 11.89 -3.41
C MET A 93 14.52 11.98 -4.46
N GLU A 94 15.76 12.06 -3.99
CA GLU A 94 16.90 12.33 -4.86
C GLU A 94 17.13 11.25 -5.90
N ASN A 95 17.18 9.99 -5.48
CA ASN A 95 17.38 8.86 -6.39
C ASN A 95 16.51 7.68 -6.00
N PRO A 96 15.35 7.50 -6.66
CA PRO A 96 14.41 6.45 -6.30
C PRO A 96 14.73 5.07 -6.88
N ARG A 97 15.83 4.93 -7.62
CA ARG A 97 16.18 3.67 -8.28
C ARG A 97 16.13 2.50 -7.30
N GLY A 98 15.49 1.42 -7.72
CA GLY A 98 15.33 0.22 -6.92
C GLY A 98 14.04 0.21 -6.09
N GLY A 99 13.48 1.38 -5.78
CA GLY A 99 12.18 1.52 -5.12
C GLY A 99 11.97 0.60 -3.93
N VAL A 100 11.13 -0.41 -4.08
CA VAL A 100 10.77 -1.38 -3.04
C VAL A 100 11.98 -2.08 -2.42
N ARG A 101 13.09 -2.19 -3.15
CA ARG A 101 14.33 -2.76 -2.62
C ARG A 101 14.89 -1.95 -1.45
N GLY A 102 14.40 -0.72 -1.27
CA GLY A 102 14.79 0.15 -0.15
C GLY A 102 14.37 -0.36 1.23
N VAL A 103 13.67 -1.51 1.29
CA VAL A 103 13.44 -2.21 2.57
C VAL A 103 14.76 -2.58 3.26
N ILE A 104 15.83 -2.73 2.48
CA ILE A 104 17.21 -2.79 2.98
C ILE A 104 17.93 -1.62 2.32
N PRO A 105 18.07 -0.46 3.01
CA PRO A 105 18.54 0.77 2.37
C PRO A 105 19.86 0.64 1.62
N ASP A 106 20.82 -0.10 2.17
CA ASP A 106 22.11 -0.29 1.54
C ASP A 106 22.05 -1.12 0.26
N ARG A 107 20.94 -1.78 0.01
CA ARG A 107 20.75 -2.66 -1.15
C ARG A 107 19.70 -2.13 -2.11
N GLN A 108 19.20 -0.93 -1.90
CA GLN A 108 18.15 -0.37 -2.75
C GLN A 108 18.61 -0.19 -4.18
N LYS A 109 19.75 0.43 -4.37
CA LYS A 109 20.26 0.75 -5.71
C LYS A 109 21.15 -0.36 -6.24
N TYR A 110 21.09 -0.56 -7.54
CA TYR A 110 21.87 -1.60 -8.22
C TYR A 110 22.24 -1.19 -9.64
#